data_b7607ae1b047b73cc8144081ff257080
#
_entry.id   b7607ae1b047b73cc8144081ff257080
#
_cell.length_a   1.000
_cell.length_b   1.000
_cell.length_c   1.000
_cell.angle_alpha   90.00
_cell.angle_beta   90.00
_cell.angle_gamma   90.00
#
_symmetry.space_group_name_H-M   'P 1'
#
loop_
_entity.id
_entity.type
_entity.pdbx_description
1 polymer ?
#
loop_
_entity_poly.entity_id
_entity_poly.type
_entity_poly.pdbx_seq_one_letter_code
_entity_poly.pdbx_strand_id
1 'polypeptide(L)'
;VAAYQNAERILAVEKPNCNMNWTLLAGIGRVESGHANDGKDADANGNLYKPVIGLPLNGSLPGQAVIMDTDGGALDGDTVYDRAVGPMQFIPSTWNQYAGDGNGDGIADPQNLFDSALTTGKYLCDGGLNMQDVTQVASAIHRYNNSAAYVANVLAGRSGTPPASCPPHRTCRASTDLPGLTMESCLY
;
A
#
# COMPACT_ATOMS: atom_id res chain seq x y z
N VAL A 1 -5.57 -6.46 -10.41
CA VAL A 1 -5.88 -7.79 -9.81
C VAL A 1 -4.69 -8.72 -9.97
N ALA A 2 -4.13 -8.88 -11.18
CA ALA A 2 -3.04 -9.83 -11.47
C ALA A 2 -1.84 -9.72 -10.49
N ALA A 3 -1.37 -8.52 -10.19
CA ALA A 3 -0.25 -8.30 -9.27
C ALA A 3 -0.55 -8.84 -7.86
N TYR A 4 -1.75 -8.62 -7.33
CA TYR A 4 -2.14 -9.10 -6.01
C TYR A 4 -2.27 -10.63 -5.95
N GLN A 5 -2.87 -11.25 -6.99
CA GLN A 5 -2.97 -12.71 -7.09
C GLN A 5 -1.60 -13.36 -7.26
N ASN A 6 -0.70 -12.72 -8.00
CA ASN A 6 0.67 -13.18 -8.12
C ASN A 6 1.42 -13.12 -6.78
N ALA A 7 1.26 -12.04 -6.02
CA ALA A 7 1.84 -11.91 -4.68
C ALA A 7 1.30 -13.00 -3.72
N GLU A 8 0.00 -13.27 -3.71
CA GLU A 8 -0.60 -14.38 -2.94
C GLU A 8 0.05 -15.71 -3.30
N ARG A 9 0.19 -16.01 -4.60
CA ARG A 9 0.80 -17.26 -5.09
C ARG A 9 2.26 -17.41 -4.64
N ILE A 10 3.06 -16.35 -4.70
CA ILE A 10 4.46 -16.36 -4.25
C ILE A 10 4.51 -16.57 -2.74
N LEU A 11 3.71 -15.84 -1.98
CA LEU A 11 3.67 -15.92 -0.51
C LEU A 11 3.14 -17.25 0.00
N ALA A 12 2.29 -17.94 -0.75
CA ALA A 12 1.86 -19.30 -0.42
C ALA A 12 3.03 -20.29 -0.38
N VAL A 13 4.10 -20.01 -1.12
CA VAL A 13 5.33 -20.81 -1.14
C VAL A 13 6.35 -20.28 -0.13
N GLU A 14 6.61 -18.96 -0.12
CA GLU A 14 7.66 -18.37 0.72
C GLU A 14 7.25 -18.26 2.21
N LYS A 15 5.97 -18.02 2.48
CA LYS A 15 5.42 -17.81 3.82
C LYS A 15 4.08 -18.54 4.00
N PRO A 16 4.05 -19.89 3.89
CA PRO A 16 2.81 -20.67 3.85
C PRO A 16 1.92 -20.47 5.08
N ASN A 17 2.51 -20.25 6.25
CA ASN A 17 1.74 -20.05 7.50
C ASN A 17 1.06 -18.66 7.57
N CYS A 18 1.44 -17.73 6.70
CA CYS A 18 0.82 -16.40 6.64
C CYS A 18 -0.61 -16.46 6.09
N ASN A 19 -0.92 -17.45 5.24
CA ASN A 19 -2.23 -17.59 4.62
C ASN A 19 -2.72 -16.28 3.98
N MET A 20 -1.81 -15.59 3.26
CA MET A 20 -2.13 -14.33 2.60
C MET A 20 -3.27 -14.52 1.61
N ASN A 21 -4.21 -13.56 1.59
CA ASN A 21 -5.25 -13.49 0.58
C ASN A 21 -5.06 -12.22 -0.26
N TRP A 22 -5.11 -12.36 -1.58
CA TRP A 22 -4.92 -11.24 -2.51
C TRP A 22 -5.91 -10.09 -2.30
N THR A 23 -7.11 -10.37 -1.78
CA THR A 23 -8.12 -9.33 -1.52
C THR A 23 -7.69 -8.36 -0.42
N LEU A 24 -6.86 -8.82 0.53
CA LEU A 24 -6.27 -7.94 1.54
C LEU A 24 -5.28 -6.96 0.90
N LEU A 25 -4.40 -7.46 0.03
CA LEU A 25 -3.45 -6.63 -0.72
C LEU A 25 -4.19 -5.62 -1.60
N ALA A 26 -5.26 -6.06 -2.27
CA ALA A 26 -6.12 -5.18 -3.05
C ALA A 26 -6.81 -4.11 -2.19
N GLY A 27 -7.25 -4.46 -0.98
CA GLY A 27 -7.81 -3.51 -0.03
C GLY A 27 -6.84 -2.37 0.30
N ILE A 28 -5.58 -2.69 0.54
CA ILE A 28 -4.51 -1.70 0.77
C ILE A 28 -4.27 -0.88 -0.50
N GLY A 29 -4.01 -1.51 -1.65
CA GLY A 29 -3.74 -0.80 -2.89
C GLY A 29 -4.88 0.12 -3.35
N ARG A 30 -6.12 -0.22 -2.99
CA ARG A 30 -7.26 0.67 -3.20
C ARG A 30 -7.15 1.95 -2.38
N VAL A 31 -6.77 1.84 -1.11
CA VAL A 31 -6.66 3.00 -0.22
C VAL A 31 -5.48 3.87 -0.60
N GLU A 32 -4.32 3.26 -0.91
CA GLU A 32 -3.08 3.98 -1.16
C GLU A 32 -3.08 4.75 -2.49
N SER A 33 -3.49 4.12 -3.58
CA SER A 33 -3.38 4.73 -4.91
C SER A 33 -4.58 4.50 -5.82
N GLY A 34 -5.68 3.93 -5.31
CA GLY A 34 -6.76 3.48 -6.17
C GLY A 34 -6.28 2.45 -7.20
N HIS A 35 -5.41 1.52 -6.79
CA HIS A 35 -4.80 0.51 -7.65
C HIS A 35 -3.96 1.10 -8.81
N ALA A 36 -3.21 2.19 -8.57
CA ALA A 36 -2.58 2.98 -9.62
C ALA A 36 -3.62 3.40 -10.69
N ASN A 37 -4.64 4.13 -10.26
CA ASN A 37 -5.74 4.63 -11.12
C ASN A 37 -6.44 3.48 -11.88
N ASP A 38 -6.88 2.44 -11.15
CA ASP A 38 -7.48 1.22 -11.71
C ASP A 38 -6.55 0.49 -12.71
N GLY A 39 -5.24 0.59 -12.52
CA GLY A 39 -4.22 -0.02 -13.37
C GLY A 39 -3.97 0.72 -14.69
N LYS A 40 -4.57 1.91 -14.88
CA LYS A 40 -4.38 2.70 -16.10
C LYS A 40 -3.01 3.38 -16.16
N ASP A 41 -2.38 3.57 -15.00
CA ASP A 41 -1.10 4.25 -14.88
C ASP A 41 0.10 3.28 -14.94
N ALA A 42 -0.14 2.00 -15.28
CA ALA A 42 0.89 0.98 -15.41
C ALA A 42 0.80 0.20 -16.72
N ASP A 43 1.94 -0.31 -17.16
CA ASP A 43 2.03 -1.25 -18.28
C ASP A 43 1.61 -2.69 -17.88
N ALA A 44 1.64 -3.61 -18.84
CA ALA A 44 1.31 -5.02 -18.62
C ALA A 44 2.27 -5.75 -17.65
N ASN A 45 3.50 -5.24 -17.50
CA ASN A 45 4.51 -5.77 -16.59
C ASN A 45 4.43 -5.13 -15.20
N GLY A 46 3.51 -4.20 -14.99
CA GLY A 46 3.28 -3.51 -13.73
C GLY A 46 4.11 -2.24 -13.51
N ASN A 47 4.94 -1.84 -14.48
CA ASN A 47 5.74 -0.62 -14.37
C ASN A 47 4.85 0.61 -14.49
N LEU A 48 4.93 1.52 -13.54
CA LEU A 48 4.18 2.77 -13.61
C LEU A 48 4.75 3.67 -14.70
N TYR A 49 3.86 4.30 -15.50
CA TYR A 49 4.26 5.30 -16.51
C TYR A 49 4.82 6.58 -15.90
N LYS A 50 4.47 6.86 -14.65
CA LYS A 50 4.99 7.97 -13.86
C LYS A 50 5.19 7.52 -12.42
N PRO A 51 6.31 7.89 -11.78
CA PRO A 51 6.51 7.59 -10.37
C PRO A 51 5.40 8.19 -9.50
N VAL A 52 4.93 7.40 -8.55
CA VAL A 52 4.04 7.87 -7.47
C VAL A 52 4.92 8.14 -6.26
N ILE A 53 5.01 9.40 -5.86
CA ILE A 53 5.83 9.88 -4.73
C ILE A 53 4.95 10.81 -3.90
N GLY A 54 4.87 10.53 -2.61
CA GLY A 54 4.09 11.29 -1.65
C GLY A 54 4.70 12.64 -1.29
N LEU A 55 4.03 13.36 -0.40
CA LEU A 55 4.56 14.58 0.19
C LEU A 55 5.70 14.27 1.18
N PRO A 56 6.61 15.22 1.44
CA PRO A 56 7.64 15.01 2.44
C PRO A 56 7.04 14.78 3.82
N LEU A 57 7.55 13.79 4.54
CA LEU A 57 7.12 13.46 5.90
C LEU A 57 7.78 14.38 6.92
N ASN A 58 7.41 15.65 6.86
CA ASN A 58 8.02 16.75 7.63
C ASN A 58 7.13 17.29 8.77
N GLY A 59 6.00 16.63 9.04
CA GLY A 59 5.06 17.04 10.08
C GLY A 59 4.20 18.26 9.73
N SER A 60 4.19 18.69 8.46
CA SER A 60 3.39 19.85 8.05
C SER A 60 1.90 19.60 7.98
N LEU A 61 1.49 18.34 7.94
CA LEU A 61 0.09 17.92 7.92
C LEU A 61 -0.37 17.45 9.31
N PRO A 62 -1.64 17.67 9.68
CA PRO A 62 -2.17 17.20 10.94
C PRO A 62 -2.03 15.67 11.11
N GLY A 63 -1.33 15.23 12.16
CA GLY A 63 -1.10 13.81 12.45
C GLY A 63 -0.01 13.14 11.62
N GLN A 64 0.66 13.88 10.74
CA GLN A 64 1.79 13.36 9.97
C GLN A 64 3.02 13.16 10.86
N ALA A 65 3.63 11.97 10.78
CA ALA A 65 4.91 11.71 11.42
C ALA A 65 6.03 12.51 10.73
N VAL A 66 7.06 12.89 11.50
CA VAL A 66 8.31 13.42 10.94
C VAL A 66 9.26 12.25 10.74
N ILE A 67 9.63 11.99 9.49
CA ILE A 67 10.59 10.94 9.13
C ILE A 67 11.69 11.58 8.31
N MET A 68 12.89 11.61 8.90
CA MET A 68 14.09 12.10 8.23
C MET A 68 14.53 11.11 7.16
N ASP A 69 15.22 11.62 6.13
CA ASP A 69 15.77 10.81 5.05
C ASP A 69 16.54 9.58 5.57
N THR A 70 16.21 8.41 5.05
CA THR A 70 16.78 7.13 5.43
C THR A 70 17.57 6.44 4.32
N ASP A 71 17.53 6.96 3.08
CA ASP A 71 18.17 6.30 1.91
C ASP A 71 19.01 7.25 1.05
N GLY A 72 19.20 8.50 1.47
CA GLY A 72 19.92 9.52 0.70
C GLY A 72 19.12 10.01 -0.51
N GLY A 73 17.79 9.87 -0.48
CA GLY A 73 16.90 10.23 -1.58
C GLY A 73 16.94 9.24 -2.76
N ALA A 74 17.43 8.02 -2.53
CA ALA A 74 17.62 7.05 -3.61
C ALA A 74 16.29 6.62 -4.25
N LEU A 75 15.22 6.48 -3.45
CA LEU A 75 13.91 6.01 -3.92
C LEU A 75 12.93 7.14 -4.18
N ASP A 76 13.04 8.25 -3.46
CA ASP A 76 12.04 9.33 -3.47
C ASP A 76 12.57 10.68 -3.96
N GLY A 77 13.90 10.83 -4.06
CA GLY A 77 14.57 12.05 -4.52
C GLY A 77 14.68 13.15 -3.46
N ASP A 78 14.28 12.89 -2.20
CA ASP A 78 14.37 13.86 -1.09
C ASP A 78 15.47 13.45 -0.12
N THR A 79 16.47 14.31 0.05
CA THR A 79 17.63 14.06 0.95
C THR A 79 17.45 14.64 2.35
N VAL A 80 16.24 15.11 2.69
CA VAL A 80 15.96 15.73 3.99
C VAL A 80 14.90 14.92 4.73
N TYR A 81 13.83 14.55 4.04
CA TYR A 81 12.73 13.77 4.60
C TYR A 81 12.38 12.62 3.69
N ASP A 82 12.04 11.45 4.26
CA ASP A 82 11.44 10.38 3.49
C ASP A 82 10.08 10.81 2.91
N ARG A 83 9.76 10.25 1.74
CA ARG A 83 8.45 10.32 1.10
C ARG A 83 7.96 8.91 0.81
N ALA A 84 6.66 8.69 0.95
CA ALA A 84 6.07 7.44 0.55
C ALA A 84 6.21 7.22 -0.97
N VAL A 85 6.60 6.02 -1.39
CA VAL A 85 6.90 5.70 -2.79
C VAL A 85 6.04 4.56 -3.33
N GLY A 86 5.71 4.66 -4.60
CA GLY A 86 5.02 3.63 -5.36
C GLY A 86 3.52 3.51 -5.09
N PRO A 87 2.85 2.58 -5.79
CA PRO A 87 1.40 2.43 -5.72
C PRO A 87 0.89 1.91 -4.38
N MET A 88 1.79 1.40 -3.53
CA MET A 88 1.50 0.92 -2.17
C MET A 88 2.08 1.85 -1.09
N GLN A 89 2.64 2.99 -1.47
CA GLN A 89 3.09 4.08 -0.61
C GLN A 89 4.05 3.64 0.52
N PHE A 90 5.11 2.91 0.16
CA PHE A 90 6.14 2.50 1.10
C PHE A 90 7.06 3.64 1.51
N ILE A 91 7.41 3.70 2.79
CA ILE A 91 8.53 4.51 3.27
C ILE A 91 9.84 3.82 2.85
N PRO A 92 10.86 4.57 2.38
CA PRO A 92 12.13 4.03 1.91
C PRO A 92 12.76 2.98 2.83
N SER A 93 12.84 3.24 4.13
CA SER A 93 13.39 2.29 5.11
C SER A 93 12.62 0.97 5.17
N THR A 94 11.29 1.03 5.09
CA THR A 94 10.44 -0.17 5.06
C THR A 94 10.61 -0.93 3.75
N TRP A 95 10.67 -0.22 2.63
CA TRP A 95 10.96 -0.84 1.33
C TRP A 95 12.27 -1.61 1.37
N ASN A 96 13.36 -0.98 1.81
CA ASN A 96 14.69 -1.59 1.87
C ASN A 96 14.73 -2.87 2.73
N GLN A 97 13.86 -2.97 3.73
CA GLN A 97 13.78 -4.15 4.60
C GLN A 97 13.00 -5.31 3.98
N TYR A 98 11.94 -5.03 3.21
CA TYR A 98 10.98 -6.06 2.77
C TYR A 98 10.93 -6.26 1.26
N ALA A 99 11.66 -5.48 0.48
CA ALA A 99 11.60 -5.47 -0.98
C ALA A 99 11.57 -6.88 -1.59
N GLY A 100 10.69 -7.07 -2.56
CA GLY A 100 10.51 -8.33 -3.28
C GLY A 100 10.30 -8.09 -4.75
N ASP A 101 10.99 -8.87 -5.56
CA ASP A 101 10.80 -8.94 -7.01
C ASP A 101 9.56 -9.80 -7.30
N GLY A 102 8.45 -9.16 -7.59
CA GLY A 102 7.17 -9.82 -7.84
C GLY A 102 6.91 -10.13 -9.31
N ASN A 103 7.54 -9.40 -10.23
CA ASN A 103 7.44 -9.64 -11.66
C ASN A 103 8.49 -10.62 -12.20
N GLY A 104 9.56 -10.90 -11.43
CA GLY A 104 10.59 -11.87 -11.75
C GLY A 104 11.66 -11.35 -12.72
N ASP A 105 11.85 -10.01 -12.80
CA ASP A 105 12.85 -9.40 -13.68
C ASP A 105 14.24 -9.25 -13.02
N GLY A 106 14.37 -9.61 -11.75
CA GLY A 106 15.61 -9.54 -10.96
C GLY A 106 15.81 -8.22 -10.24
N ILE A 107 14.85 -7.30 -10.31
CA ILE A 107 14.89 -5.98 -9.67
C ILE A 107 13.64 -5.82 -8.81
N ALA A 108 13.79 -5.39 -7.57
CA ALA A 108 12.64 -4.98 -6.76
C ALA A 108 12.47 -3.46 -6.88
N ASP A 109 11.45 -3.02 -7.59
CA ASP A 109 11.15 -1.60 -7.86
C ASP A 109 9.87 -1.17 -7.14
N PRO A 110 9.92 -0.18 -6.22
CA PRO A 110 8.70 0.31 -5.57
C PRO A 110 7.69 0.93 -6.53
N GLN A 111 8.10 1.31 -7.74
CA GLN A 111 7.24 1.82 -8.80
C GLN A 111 6.66 0.72 -9.70
N ASN A 112 6.86 -0.55 -9.36
CA ASN A 112 6.25 -1.68 -10.03
C ASN A 112 5.10 -2.27 -9.17
N LEU A 113 3.92 -2.48 -9.78
CA LEU A 113 2.73 -3.02 -9.10
C LEU A 113 2.91 -4.43 -8.54
N PHE A 114 3.65 -5.30 -9.25
CA PHE A 114 3.88 -6.68 -8.80
C PHE A 114 4.83 -6.71 -7.61
N ASP A 115 5.89 -5.93 -7.67
CA ASP A 115 6.90 -5.85 -6.61
C ASP A 115 6.33 -5.20 -5.35
N SER A 116 5.59 -4.10 -5.54
CA SER A 116 4.92 -3.41 -4.43
C SER A 116 3.86 -4.30 -3.77
N ALA A 117 3.09 -5.08 -4.55
CA ALA A 117 2.11 -6.01 -3.99
C ALA A 117 2.79 -7.15 -3.21
N LEU A 118 3.87 -7.73 -3.73
CA LEU A 118 4.64 -8.76 -3.04
C LEU A 118 5.27 -8.22 -1.76
N THR A 119 5.90 -7.05 -1.83
CA THR A 119 6.52 -6.38 -0.68
C THR A 119 5.49 -6.08 0.41
N THR A 120 4.28 -5.62 0.04
CA THR A 120 3.17 -5.43 0.98
C THR A 120 2.84 -6.74 1.71
N GLY A 121 2.72 -7.83 0.98
CA GLY A 121 2.44 -9.12 1.58
C GLY A 121 3.56 -9.61 2.49
N LYS A 122 4.82 -9.44 2.11
CA LYS A 122 5.98 -9.77 2.97
C LYS A 122 5.96 -8.99 4.27
N TYR A 123 5.65 -7.68 4.20
CA TYR A 123 5.52 -6.82 5.37
C TYR A 123 4.37 -7.26 6.29
N LEU A 124 3.18 -7.53 5.73
CA LEU A 124 2.03 -7.96 6.53
C LEU A 124 2.25 -9.33 7.20
N CYS A 125 2.98 -10.24 6.54
CA CYS A 125 3.32 -11.56 7.07
C CYS A 125 4.45 -11.53 8.10
N ASP A 126 5.09 -10.41 8.32
CA ASP A 126 6.20 -10.30 9.26
C ASP A 126 5.74 -10.58 10.70
N GLY A 127 6.66 -11.16 11.52
CA GLY A 127 6.33 -11.60 12.87
C GLY A 127 5.52 -12.90 12.92
N GLY A 128 5.39 -13.64 11.81
CA GLY A 128 4.69 -14.92 11.77
C GLY A 128 3.17 -14.79 11.84
N LEU A 129 2.62 -13.64 11.44
CA LEU A 129 1.19 -13.38 11.48
C LEU A 129 0.42 -14.24 10.46
N ASN A 130 -0.80 -14.65 10.85
CA ASN A 130 -1.72 -15.41 10.01
C ASN A 130 -2.88 -14.51 9.53
N MET A 131 -2.99 -14.32 8.21
CA MET A 131 -3.99 -13.43 7.59
C MET A 131 -5.39 -14.05 7.51
N GLN A 132 -5.63 -15.24 8.07
CA GLN A 132 -6.96 -15.78 8.33
C GLN A 132 -7.49 -15.41 9.72
N ASP A 133 -6.63 -15.01 10.64
CA ASP A 133 -7.03 -14.54 11.96
C ASP A 133 -7.39 -13.05 11.91
N VAL A 134 -8.64 -12.72 12.21
CA VAL A 134 -9.18 -11.35 12.09
C VAL A 134 -8.42 -10.35 12.97
N THR A 135 -7.98 -10.78 14.16
CA THR A 135 -7.25 -9.91 15.08
C THR A 135 -5.85 -9.62 14.56
N GLN A 136 -5.18 -10.65 14.01
CA GLN A 136 -3.86 -10.50 13.42
C GLN A 136 -3.89 -9.68 12.14
N VAL A 137 -4.92 -9.87 11.30
CA VAL A 137 -5.15 -9.01 10.12
C VAL A 137 -5.30 -7.55 10.52
N ALA A 138 -6.16 -7.24 11.51
CA ALA A 138 -6.35 -5.88 11.98
C ALA A 138 -5.04 -5.27 12.51
N SER A 139 -4.27 -6.05 13.28
CA SER A 139 -2.95 -5.63 13.79
C SER A 139 -1.94 -5.37 12.68
N ALA A 140 -1.89 -6.24 11.66
CA ALA A 140 -1.00 -6.08 10.52
C ALA A 140 -1.34 -4.81 9.71
N ILE A 141 -2.63 -4.56 9.45
CA ILE A 141 -3.08 -3.35 8.76
C ILE A 141 -2.77 -2.10 9.60
N HIS A 142 -3.01 -2.15 10.91
CA HIS A 142 -2.72 -1.04 11.81
C HIS A 142 -1.22 -0.72 11.89
N ARG A 143 -0.35 -1.73 11.76
CA ARG A 143 1.10 -1.55 11.64
C ARG A 143 1.48 -0.91 10.30
N TYR A 144 0.72 -1.20 9.23
CA TYR A 144 0.92 -0.58 7.91
C TYR A 144 0.59 0.92 7.97
N ASN A 145 -0.52 1.28 8.60
CA ASN A 145 -0.91 2.65 8.85
C ASN A 145 -1.63 2.74 10.21
N ASN A 146 -1.10 3.55 11.12
CA ASN A 146 -1.55 3.69 12.50
C ASN A 146 -2.87 4.49 12.61
N SER A 147 -3.89 4.06 11.88
CA SER A 147 -5.21 4.69 11.85
C SER A 147 -6.32 3.64 11.87
N ALA A 148 -7.23 3.74 12.85
CA ALA A 148 -8.42 2.88 12.91
C ALA A 148 -9.34 3.07 11.68
N ALA A 149 -9.43 4.28 11.15
CA ALA A 149 -10.18 4.56 9.93
C ALA A 149 -9.55 3.87 8.72
N TYR A 150 -8.21 3.86 8.64
CA TYR A 150 -7.49 3.12 7.61
C TYR A 150 -7.79 1.62 7.66
N VAL A 151 -7.68 1.02 8.84
CA VAL A 151 -8.02 -0.41 9.05
C VAL A 151 -9.44 -0.72 8.56
N ALA A 152 -10.42 0.09 8.94
CA ALA A 152 -11.81 -0.07 8.53
C ALA A 152 -11.98 0.03 7.00
N ASN A 153 -11.31 0.99 6.36
CA ASN A 153 -11.38 1.19 4.91
C ASN A 153 -10.75 0.03 4.12
N VAL A 154 -9.61 -0.49 4.59
CA VAL A 154 -8.95 -1.66 3.97
C VAL A 154 -9.85 -2.89 4.10
N LEU A 155 -10.41 -3.15 5.28
CA LEU A 155 -11.29 -4.30 5.50
C LEU A 155 -12.59 -4.20 4.68
N ALA A 156 -13.17 -3.02 4.54
CA ALA A 156 -14.33 -2.79 3.67
C ALA A 156 -13.99 -3.04 2.20
N GLY A 157 -12.82 -2.60 1.75
CA GLY A 157 -12.32 -2.85 0.39
C GLY A 157 -12.12 -4.34 0.08
N ARG A 158 -11.66 -5.11 1.07
CA ARG A 158 -11.48 -6.57 0.98
C ARG A 158 -12.80 -7.30 0.71
N SER A 159 -13.90 -6.81 1.26
CA SER A 159 -15.23 -7.43 1.17
C SER A 159 -16.03 -7.01 -0.08
N GLY A 160 -15.48 -6.12 -0.92
CA GLY A 160 -16.23 -5.49 -2.01
C GLY A 160 -17.34 -4.54 -1.53
N THR A 161 -17.40 -4.27 -0.24
CA THR A 161 -18.39 -3.36 0.37
C THR A 161 -17.90 -1.92 0.17
N PRO A 162 -18.72 -0.98 -0.31
CA PRO A 162 -18.34 0.43 -0.35
C PRO A 162 -18.06 0.94 1.06
N PRO A 163 -17.07 1.86 1.24
CA PRO A 163 -16.77 2.43 2.55
C PRO A 163 -18.03 3.04 3.16
N ALA A 164 -18.17 2.95 4.48
CA ALA A 164 -19.36 3.36 5.24
C ALA A 164 -19.75 4.85 5.05
N SER A 165 -18.88 5.66 4.45
CA SER A 165 -19.09 7.07 4.12
C SER A 165 -19.58 7.32 2.69
N CYS A 166 -19.77 6.27 1.87
CA CYS A 166 -20.25 6.44 0.49
C CYS A 166 -21.75 6.16 0.42
N PRO A 167 -22.60 7.14 0.03
CA PRO A 167 -24.03 6.89 -0.18
C PRO A 167 -24.22 5.93 -1.37
N PRO A 168 -25.27 5.07 -1.35
CA PRO A 168 -25.43 3.91 -2.25
C PRO A 168 -25.63 4.23 -3.74
N HIS A 169 -25.55 5.49 -4.17
CA HIS A 169 -25.80 5.91 -5.55
C HIS A 169 -24.70 6.78 -6.20
N ARG A 170 -23.51 6.85 -5.58
CA ARG A 170 -22.37 7.51 -6.22
C ARG A 170 -21.21 6.55 -6.29
N THR A 171 -20.71 6.33 -7.51
CA THR A 171 -19.37 5.75 -7.70
C THR A 171 -18.40 6.59 -6.89
N CYS A 172 -17.77 5.98 -5.89
CA CYS A 172 -16.68 6.62 -5.18
C CYS A 172 -15.52 6.77 -6.16
N ARG A 173 -15.57 7.82 -6.96
CA ARG A 173 -14.36 8.40 -7.53
C ARG A 173 -13.60 8.99 -6.35
N ALA A 174 -12.28 8.87 -6.36
CA ALA A 174 -11.43 9.77 -5.59
C ALA A 174 -11.81 11.19 -6.04
N SER A 175 -12.73 11.81 -5.32
CA SER A 175 -13.26 13.13 -5.66
C SER A 175 -12.53 14.11 -4.78
N THR A 176 -11.84 15.02 -5.42
CA THR A 176 -11.31 16.26 -4.84
C THR A 176 -12.42 17.19 -4.29
N ASP A 177 -13.69 16.74 -4.29
CA ASP A 177 -14.85 17.60 -4.04
C ASP A 177 -15.59 17.35 -2.73
N LEU A 178 -15.04 16.57 -1.80
CA LEU A 178 -15.59 16.46 -0.43
C LEU A 178 -14.70 17.22 0.55
N PRO A 179 -15.15 18.35 1.10
CA PRO A 179 -14.41 19.04 2.15
C PRO A 179 -14.34 18.12 3.40
N GLY A 180 -13.13 17.62 3.71
CA GLY A 180 -12.86 16.79 4.88
C GLY A 180 -12.36 15.37 4.62
N LEU A 181 -12.29 14.92 3.36
CA LEU A 181 -11.64 13.67 2.96
C LEU A 181 -10.61 13.99 1.88
N THR A 182 -9.60 14.72 2.24
CA THR A 182 -8.39 14.87 1.45
C THR A 182 -7.56 13.58 1.57
N MET A 183 -6.80 13.23 0.55
CA MET A 183 -5.76 12.18 0.60
C MET A 183 -4.80 12.34 1.79
N GLU A 184 -4.95 13.43 2.54
CA GLU A 184 -4.18 13.78 3.74
C GLU A 184 -4.38 12.81 4.93
N SER A 185 -5.43 12.00 4.95
CA SER A 185 -5.64 11.03 6.03
C SER A 185 -4.96 9.68 5.82
N CYS A 186 -4.27 9.49 4.71
CA CYS A 186 -3.50 8.26 4.43
C CYS A 186 -1.97 8.47 4.57
N LEU A 187 -1.52 9.67 4.92
CA LEU A 187 -0.11 9.96 5.13
C LEU A 187 0.22 9.81 6.62
N TYR A 188 1.15 8.90 6.90
CA TYR A 188 1.76 8.62 8.20
C TYR A 188 2.12 9.84 9.03
#